data_3035ff655e713ce5e3111417fddba0ed
#
_entry.id   3035ff655e713ce5e3111417fddba0ed
#
_cell.length_a   1.000
_cell.length_b   1.000
_cell.length_c   1.000
_cell.angle_alpha   90.00
_cell.angle_beta   90.00
_cell.angle_gamma   90.00
#
_symmetry.space_group_name_H-M   'P 1'
#
loop_
_entity.id
_entity.type
_entity.pdbx_description
1 polymer ?
#
loop_
_entity_poly.entity_id
_entity_poly.type
_entity_poly.pdbx_seq_one_letter_code
_entity_poly.pdbx_strand_id
1 'polypeptide(L)'
;VALNNGHVVITVKPMKPVLRVFNNDGSYYINRSGKRISADARYYLDVPVACGNFDSTFTPQHLLPLVDYIYTDSVWSSLVSMIKVNTATNIILVPMIRGHVINFGDVENIENKFLRLRHIYRNILPVKGWNYYDTLSVKWAGQIVATKRKKGLAAPVVKIIDESEFEA
;
A
#
# COMPACT_ATOMS: atom_id res chain seq x y z
N VAL A 1 -27.05 -21.27 1.41
CA VAL A 1 -28.18 -21.76 2.23
C VAL A 1 -28.70 -23.00 1.56
N ALA A 2 -28.73 -24.11 2.26
CA ALA A 2 -29.31 -25.37 1.78
C ALA A 2 -30.38 -25.83 2.77
N LEU A 3 -31.49 -26.40 2.26
CA LEU A 3 -32.53 -27.05 3.05
C LEU A 3 -32.24 -28.55 3.06
N ASN A 4 -32.05 -29.11 4.24
CA ASN A 4 -31.90 -30.55 4.43
C ASN A 4 -32.77 -31.01 5.58
N ASN A 5 -33.74 -31.89 5.30
CA ASN A 5 -34.72 -32.46 6.27
C ASN A 5 -35.40 -31.43 7.18
N GLY A 6 -35.81 -30.28 6.63
CA GLY A 6 -36.45 -29.20 7.41
C GLY A 6 -35.52 -28.31 8.19
N HIS A 7 -34.20 -28.54 8.14
CA HIS A 7 -33.20 -27.68 8.74
C HIS A 7 -32.60 -26.73 7.71
N VAL A 8 -32.45 -25.47 8.10
CA VAL A 8 -31.74 -24.46 7.28
C VAL A 8 -30.26 -24.47 7.67
N VAL A 9 -29.40 -24.86 6.72
CA VAL A 9 -27.93 -24.81 6.92
C VAL A 9 -27.40 -23.53 6.30
N ILE A 10 -26.84 -22.65 7.13
CA ILE A 10 -26.20 -21.43 6.69
C ILE A 10 -24.69 -21.60 6.84
N THR A 11 -24.00 -21.67 5.71
CA THR A 11 -22.53 -21.68 5.70
C THR A 11 -22.02 -20.26 5.54
N VAL A 12 -21.32 -19.75 6.55
CA VAL A 12 -20.70 -18.42 6.54
C VAL A 12 -19.22 -18.57 6.25
N LYS A 13 -18.73 -17.92 5.19
CA LYS A 13 -17.31 -17.78 4.90
C LYS A 13 -16.88 -16.34 5.24
N PRO A 14 -16.01 -16.15 6.25
CA PRO A 14 -15.54 -14.81 6.58
C PRO A 14 -14.70 -14.27 5.41
N MET A 15 -14.98 -13.06 4.99
CA MET A 15 -14.14 -12.34 4.02
C MET A 15 -13.03 -11.63 4.77
N LYS A 16 -11.78 -12.01 4.48
CA LYS A 16 -10.60 -11.36 5.07
C LYS A 16 -10.14 -10.21 4.17
N PRO A 17 -10.25 -8.96 4.61
CA PRO A 17 -9.69 -7.83 3.90
C PRO A 17 -8.17 -7.91 3.84
N VAL A 18 -7.59 -7.37 2.77
CA VAL A 18 -6.14 -7.28 2.58
C VAL A 18 -5.69 -5.86 2.24
N LEU A 19 -6.61 -4.98 1.88
CA LEU A 19 -6.34 -3.60 1.52
C LEU A 19 -7.54 -2.73 1.90
N ARG A 20 -7.28 -1.57 2.50
CA ARG A 20 -8.27 -0.50 2.68
C ARG A 20 -8.06 0.55 1.60
N VAL A 21 -9.11 0.90 0.89
CA VAL A 21 -9.06 1.88 -0.20
C VAL A 21 -9.82 3.12 0.22
N PHE A 22 -9.17 4.27 0.09
CA PHE A 22 -9.79 5.58 0.25
C PHE A 22 -9.99 6.21 -1.13
N ASN A 23 -11.19 6.67 -1.39
CA ASN A 23 -11.55 7.44 -2.57
C ASN A 23 -12.41 8.65 -2.15
N ASN A 24 -12.85 9.44 -3.12
CA ASN A 24 -13.66 10.63 -2.87
C ASN A 24 -15.02 10.33 -2.21
N ASP A 25 -15.52 9.10 -2.33
CA ASP A 25 -16.83 8.68 -1.80
C ASP A 25 -16.71 7.99 -0.42
N GLY A 26 -15.52 7.98 0.17
CA GLY A 26 -15.26 7.34 1.45
C GLY A 26 -14.24 6.21 1.40
N SER A 27 -14.33 5.26 2.34
CA SER A 27 -13.42 4.12 2.38
C SER A 27 -14.13 2.78 2.33
N TYR A 28 -13.43 1.77 1.83
CA TYR A 28 -13.88 0.38 1.80
C TYR A 28 -12.70 -0.58 1.81
N TYR A 29 -12.96 -1.82 2.13
CA TYR A 29 -11.96 -2.87 2.09
C TYR A 29 -12.07 -3.70 0.82
N ILE A 30 -10.94 -4.30 0.42
CA ILE A 30 -10.88 -5.31 -0.65
C ILE A 30 -10.27 -6.59 -0.08
N ASN A 31 -10.84 -7.74 -0.41
CA ASN A 31 -10.26 -9.04 -0.11
C ASN A 31 -9.32 -9.52 -1.24
N ARG A 32 -8.64 -10.63 -1.04
CA ARG A 32 -7.73 -11.22 -2.05
C ARG A 32 -8.38 -11.56 -3.38
N SER A 33 -9.67 -11.81 -3.41
CA SER A 33 -10.40 -12.05 -4.67
C SER A 33 -10.86 -10.77 -5.36
N GLY A 34 -10.47 -9.59 -4.86
CA GLY A 34 -10.86 -8.31 -5.41
C GLY A 34 -12.26 -7.84 -5.04
N LYS A 35 -12.95 -8.59 -4.16
CA LYS A 35 -14.30 -8.24 -3.75
C LYS A 35 -14.28 -7.09 -2.75
N ARG A 36 -15.11 -6.07 -3.01
CA ARG A 36 -15.31 -4.93 -2.11
C ARG A 36 -16.12 -5.34 -0.87
N ILE A 37 -15.68 -4.88 0.29
CA ILE A 37 -16.32 -5.05 1.59
C ILE A 37 -16.52 -3.66 2.16
N SER A 38 -17.74 -3.33 2.59
CA SER A 38 -18.03 -2.03 3.20
C SER A 38 -17.18 -1.83 4.46
N ALA A 39 -16.59 -0.66 4.60
CA ALA A 39 -15.97 -0.27 5.86
C ALA A 39 -17.06 0.11 6.86
N ASP A 40 -17.01 -0.49 8.04
CA ASP A 40 -17.85 -0.10 9.19
C ASP A 40 -16.92 0.56 10.21
N ALA A 41 -17.28 1.76 10.67
CA ALA A 41 -16.50 2.53 11.64
C ALA A 41 -16.23 1.77 12.95
N ARG A 42 -17.04 0.76 13.26
CA ARG A 42 -16.89 -0.07 14.47
C ARG A 42 -15.76 -1.12 14.36
N TYR A 43 -15.26 -1.39 13.17
CA TYR A 43 -14.24 -2.42 12.93
C TYR A 43 -13.05 -1.84 12.18
N TYR A 44 -11.98 -1.63 12.91
CA TYR A 44 -10.69 -1.30 12.32
C TYR A 44 -9.89 -2.57 12.07
N LEU A 45 -9.33 -2.69 10.88
CA LEU A 45 -8.44 -3.79 10.51
C LEU A 45 -7.08 -3.21 10.11
N ASP A 46 -6.04 -3.74 10.70
CA ASP A 46 -4.66 -3.36 10.39
C ASP A 46 -4.25 -3.97 9.05
N VAL A 47 -4.55 -3.25 7.99
CA VAL A 47 -4.20 -3.58 6.60
C VAL A 47 -3.62 -2.35 5.93
N PRO A 48 -2.75 -2.50 4.91
CA PRO A 48 -2.25 -1.38 4.14
C PRO A 48 -3.38 -0.51 3.58
N VAL A 49 -3.12 0.77 3.53
CA VAL A 49 -4.05 1.76 2.97
C VAL A 49 -3.63 2.09 1.54
N ALA A 50 -4.57 2.09 0.61
CA ALA A 50 -4.39 2.63 -0.74
C ALA A 50 -5.24 3.88 -0.92
N CYS A 51 -4.65 4.92 -1.50
CA CYS A 51 -5.36 6.15 -1.85
C CYS A 51 -4.84 6.72 -3.17
N GLY A 52 -5.59 7.62 -3.75
CA GLY A 52 -5.18 8.33 -4.97
C GLY A 52 -6.14 8.14 -6.13
N ASN A 53 -5.61 8.24 -7.34
CA ASN A 53 -6.40 8.26 -8.56
C ASN A 53 -6.61 6.84 -9.08
N PHE A 54 -7.83 6.37 -8.95
CA PHE A 54 -8.30 5.11 -9.54
C PHE A 54 -9.35 5.42 -10.61
N ASP A 55 -9.27 4.74 -11.72
CA ASP A 55 -10.20 4.87 -12.84
C ASP A 55 -10.58 3.49 -13.41
N SER A 56 -11.31 3.48 -14.52
CA SER A 56 -11.71 2.23 -15.17
C SER A 56 -10.56 1.41 -15.73
N THR A 57 -9.40 2.04 -16.01
CA THR A 57 -8.21 1.38 -16.57
C THR A 57 -7.28 0.85 -15.49
N PHE A 58 -7.23 1.53 -14.33
CA PHE A 58 -6.45 1.14 -13.19
C PHE A 58 -7.29 1.20 -11.91
N THR A 59 -7.90 0.08 -11.60
CA THR A 59 -8.73 -0.08 -10.40
C THR A 59 -7.88 -0.52 -9.20
N PRO A 60 -8.35 -0.37 -7.95
CA PRO A 60 -7.63 -0.82 -6.77
C PRO A 60 -7.25 -2.30 -6.77
N GLN A 61 -7.99 -3.14 -7.51
CA GLN A 61 -7.69 -4.57 -7.67
C GLN A 61 -6.36 -4.82 -8.36
N HIS A 62 -5.89 -3.90 -9.21
CA HIS A 62 -4.57 -4.00 -9.84
C HIS A 62 -3.40 -3.91 -8.84
N LEU A 63 -3.66 -3.42 -7.62
CA LEU A 63 -2.67 -3.40 -6.55
C LEU A 63 -2.53 -4.75 -5.83
N LEU A 64 -3.45 -5.70 -6.02
CA LEU A 64 -3.45 -6.95 -5.26
C LEU A 64 -2.14 -7.74 -5.37
N PRO A 65 -1.49 -7.88 -6.54
CA PRO A 65 -0.18 -8.54 -6.62
C PRO A 65 0.89 -7.86 -5.76
N LEU A 66 0.89 -6.53 -5.72
CA LEU A 66 1.81 -5.75 -4.89
C LEU A 66 1.50 -5.92 -3.40
N VAL A 67 0.24 -5.87 -3.03
CA VAL A 67 -0.23 -6.07 -1.65
C VAL A 67 0.09 -7.48 -1.17
N ASP A 68 -0.15 -8.50 -1.99
CA ASP A 68 0.17 -9.89 -1.65
C ASP A 68 1.68 -10.09 -1.45
N TYR A 69 2.52 -9.48 -2.28
CA TYR A 69 3.96 -9.51 -2.09
C TYR A 69 4.38 -8.87 -0.77
N ILE A 70 3.85 -7.69 -0.46
CA ILE A 70 4.11 -7.00 0.81
C ILE A 70 3.69 -7.86 2.00
N TYR A 71 2.54 -8.51 1.94
CA TYR A 71 2.03 -9.36 3.02
C TYR A 71 2.84 -10.63 3.27
N THR A 72 3.44 -11.21 2.23
CA THR A 72 4.24 -12.42 2.36
C THR A 72 5.61 -12.18 2.98
N ASP A 73 6.06 -10.92 3.02
CA ASP A 73 7.36 -10.54 3.55
C ASP A 73 7.20 -9.76 4.87
N SER A 74 7.73 -10.32 5.96
CA SER A 74 7.60 -9.74 7.31
C SER A 74 8.22 -8.35 7.45
N VAL A 75 9.25 -8.03 6.66
CA VAL A 75 9.89 -6.71 6.66
C VAL A 75 9.00 -5.70 5.97
N TRP A 76 8.52 -6.02 4.77
CA TRP A 76 7.71 -5.10 3.98
C TRP A 76 6.31 -4.91 4.56
N SER A 77 5.71 -5.94 5.14
CA SER A 77 4.41 -5.84 5.82
C SER A 77 4.44 -4.90 7.03
N SER A 78 5.58 -4.86 7.74
CA SER A 78 5.77 -3.94 8.87
C SER A 78 6.22 -2.55 8.44
N LEU A 79 6.77 -2.41 7.24
CA LEU A 79 7.39 -1.17 6.77
C LEU A 79 6.46 -0.32 5.92
N VAL A 80 5.67 -0.92 5.03
CA VAL A 80 4.81 -0.20 4.09
C VAL A 80 3.44 0.03 4.72
N SER A 81 3.11 1.28 5.02
CA SER A 81 1.83 1.66 5.62
C SER A 81 0.80 2.11 4.60
N MET A 82 1.25 2.77 3.52
CA MET A 82 0.36 3.36 2.55
C MET A 82 0.88 3.19 1.12
N ILE A 83 -0.04 3.00 0.21
CA ILE A 83 0.18 2.96 -1.25
C ILE A 83 -0.57 4.13 -1.86
N LYS A 84 0.15 5.13 -2.38
CA LYS A 84 -0.45 6.26 -3.07
C LYS A 84 -0.36 6.06 -4.58
N VAL A 85 -1.50 6.08 -5.25
CA VAL A 85 -1.58 5.94 -6.71
C VAL A 85 -1.78 7.32 -7.33
N ASN A 86 -0.76 7.80 -8.04
CA ASN A 86 -0.88 9.01 -8.85
C ASN A 86 -1.38 8.64 -10.26
N THR A 87 -0.78 7.63 -10.86
CA THR A 87 -1.20 6.97 -12.11
C THR A 87 -0.81 5.49 -12.06
N ALA A 88 -1.25 4.67 -13.02
CA ALA A 88 -0.89 3.27 -13.14
C ALA A 88 0.64 3.02 -13.20
N THR A 89 1.42 3.99 -13.67
CA THR A 89 2.89 3.94 -13.78
C THR A 89 3.62 4.82 -12.78
N ASN A 90 2.90 5.38 -11.81
CA ASN A 90 3.46 6.24 -10.77
C ASN A 90 2.82 5.94 -9.42
N ILE A 91 3.19 4.80 -8.87
CA ILE A 91 2.76 4.32 -7.55
C ILE A 91 3.86 4.65 -6.55
N ILE A 92 3.47 5.25 -5.44
CA ILE A 92 4.36 5.63 -4.35
C ILE A 92 4.05 4.75 -3.14
N LEU A 93 5.06 4.10 -2.59
CA LEU A 93 4.95 3.43 -1.30
C LEU A 93 5.43 4.38 -0.20
N VAL A 94 4.68 4.47 0.87
CA VAL A 94 5.00 5.29 2.04
C VAL A 94 5.44 4.38 3.17
N PRO A 95 6.71 4.42 3.55
CA PRO A 95 7.21 3.64 4.68
C PRO A 95 6.74 4.22 6.01
N MET A 96 6.57 3.35 7.01
CA MET A 96 6.39 3.75 8.43
C MET A 96 7.58 4.55 8.95
N ILE A 97 8.79 4.23 8.48
CA ILE A 97 9.99 5.01 8.79
C ILE A 97 9.91 6.33 8.04
N ARG A 98 9.69 7.41 8.78
CA ARG A 98 9.65 8.75 8.21
C ARG A 98 11.01 9.13 7.65
N GLY A 99 11.01 9.84 6.54
CA GLY A 99 12.23 10.40 5.97
C GLY A 99 12.30 10.33 4.46
N HIS A 100 11.69 9.34 3.85
CA HIS A 100 11.68 9.21 2.39
C HIS A 100 10.40 8.53 1.93
N VAL A 101 10.11 8.65 0.66
CA VAL A 101 9.10 7.89 -0.05
C VAL A 101 9.74 6.99 -1.10
N ILE A 102 9.06 5.92 -1.47
CA ILE A 102 9.52 5.00 -2.51
C ILE A 102 8.68 5.20 -3.76
N ASN A 103 9.29 5.71 -4.83
CA ASN A 103 8.66 5.70 -6.14
C ASN A 103 8.81 4.31 -6.76
N PHE A 104 7.75 3.51 -6.66
CA PHE A 104 7.72 2.14 -7.11
C PHE A 104 7.48 2.02 -8.63
N GLY A 105 6.81 3.03 -9.22
CA GLY A 105 6.44 3.04 -10.63
C GLY A 105 5.15 2.28 -10.88
N ASP A 106 5.20 1.21 -11.64
CA ASP A 106 4.11 0.29 -11.95
C ASP A 106 4.13 -0.97 -11.07
N VAL A 107 3.12 -1.84 -11.25
CA VAL A 107 3.02 -3.15 -10.55
C VAL A 107 3.73 -4.29 -11.28
N GLU A 108 4.64 -3.99 -12.20
CA GLU A 108 5.43 -4.99 -12.89
C GLU A 108 6.76 -5.25 -12.16
N ASN A 109 7.33 -6.46 -12.36
CA ASN A 109 8.63 -6.86 -11.79
C ASN A 109 8.77 -6.58 -10.30
N ILE A 110 7.70 -6.79 -9.53
CA ILE A 110 7.58 -6.47 -8.10
C ILE A 110 8.76 -7.04 -7.31
N GLU A 111 9.07 -8.32 -7.49
CA GLU A 111 10.14 -9.01 -6.77
C GLU A 111 11.50 -8.33 -6.96
N ASN A 112 11.88 -8.04 -8.21
CA ASN A 112 13.15 -7.37 -8.51
C ASN A 112 13.24 -5.95 -7.94
N LYS A 113 12.12 -5.22 -7.90
CA LYS A 113 12.05 -3.90 -7.27
C LYS A 113 12.29 -3.99 -5.78
N PHE A 114 11.66 -4.94 -5.10
CA PHE A 114 11.85 -5.15 -3.68
C PHE A 114 13.24 -5.71 -3.32
N LEU A 115 13.84 -6.56 -4.15
CA LEU A 115 15.23 -7.00 -3.96
C LEU A 115 16.20 -5.82 -3.95
N ARG A 116 16.05 -4.89 -4.89
CA ARG A 116 16.86 -3.67 -4.95
C ARG A 116 16.63 -2.75 -3.74
N LEU A 117 15.38 -2.56 -3.34
CA LEU A 117 15.04 -1.81 -2.12
C LEU A 117 15.66 -2.45 -0.89
N ARG A 118 15.60 -3.77 -0.76
CA ARG A 118 16.20 -4.51 0.36
C ARG A 118 17.70 -4.24 0.47
N HIS A 119 18.41 -4.16 -0.65
CA HIS A 119 19.82 -3.80 -0.66
C HIS A 119 20.07 -2.41 -0.05
N ILE A 120 19.29 -1.41 -0.44
CA ILE A 120 19.39 -0.04 0.12
C ILE A 120 19.08 -0.03 1.61
N TYR A 121 17.99 -0.67 2.02
CA TYR A 121 17.55 -0.69 3.40
C TYR A 121 18.53 -1.39 4.34
N ARG A 122 19.23 -2.40 3.85
CA ARG A 122 20.22 -3.14 4.66
C ARG A 122 21.61 -2.50 4.68
N ASN A 123 22.06 -1.95 3.55
CA ASN A 123 23.47 -1.60 3.37
C ASN A 123 23.74 -0.10 3.27
N ILE A 124 22.75 0.70 2.84
CA ILE A 124 22.98 2.12 2.56
C ILE A 124 22.33 3.01 3.62
N LEU A 125 21.05 2.82 3.90
CA LEU A 125 20.32 3.67 4.84
C LEU A 125 20.88 3.63 6.27
N PRO A 126 21.28 2.48 6.82
CA PRO A 126 21.89 2.45 8.16
C PRO A 126 23.19 3.24 8.26
N VAL A 127 23.96 3.35 7.18
CA VAL A 127 25.22 4.09 7.13
C VAL A 127 25.02 5.57 6.84
N LYS A 128 24.16 5.90 5.88
CA LYS A 128 23.91 7.29 5.45
C LYS A 128 22.91 8.03 6.32
N GLY A 129 22.03 7.31 7.00
CA GLY A 129 20.90 7.83 7.76
C GLY A 129 19.58 7.74 6.99
N TRP A 130 18.52 7.44 7.72
CA TRP A 130 17.17 7.22 7.19
C TRP A 130 16.56 8.47 6.55
N ASN A 131 17.05 9.64 6.92
CA ASN A 131 16.61 10.94 6.40
C ASN A 131 17.52 11.52 5.32
N TYR A 132 18.50 10.75 4.86
CA TYR A 132 19.50 11.26 3.89
C TYR A 132 18.89 11.46 2.50
N TYR A 133 17.98 10.58 2.11
CA TYR A 133 17.27 10.66 0.85
C TYR A 133 15.84 11.15 1.07
N ASP A 134 15.31 11.80 0.05
CA ASP A 134 13.92 12.25 -0.04
C ASP A 134 13.06 11.23 -0.75
N THR A 135 13.58 10.67 -1.84
CA THR A 135 12.90 9.70 -2.67
C THR A 135 13.86 8.59 -3.09
N LEU A 136 13.40 7.37 -3.01
CA LEU A 136 14.06 6.19 -3.57
C LEU A 136 13.20 5.68 -4.74
N SER A 137 13.67 5.82 -5.96
CA SER A 137 12.95 5.36 -7.15
C SER A 137 13.49 4.05 -7.64
N VAL A 138 12.64 3.03 -7.71
CA VAL A 138 12.91 1.71 -8.32
C VAL A 138 12.15 1.51 -9.63
N LYS A 139 11.54 2.58 -10.13
CA LYS A 139 10.74 2.58 -11.36
C LYS A 139 11.48 2.02 -12.57
N TRP A 140 12.78 2.30 -12.66
CA TRP A 140 13.59 1.93 -13.81
C TRP A 140 14.23 0.54 -13.62
N ALA A 141 14.26 -0.25 -14.68
CA ALA A 141 14.86 -1.58 -14.65
C ALA A 141 16.36 -1.52 -14.29
N GLY A 142 16.79 -2.42 -13.42
CA GLY A 142 18.22 -2.60 -13.10
C GLY A 142 18.87 -1.50 -12.25
N GLN A 143 18.18 -0.40 -11.93
CA GLN A 143 18.77 0.73 -11.20
C GLN A 143 17.87 1.26 -10.10
N ILE A 144 18.47 1.98 -9.16
CA ILE A 144 17.78 2.77 -8.16
C ILE A 144 18.25 4.21 -8.30
N VAL A 145 17.31 5.13 -8.39
CA VAL A 145 17.60 6.56 -8.39
C VAL A 145 17.21 7.12 -7.03
N ALA A 146 18.20 7.57 -6.27
CA ALA A 146 18.01 8.15 -4.94
C ALA A 146 18.20 9.67 -5.00
N THR A 147 17.16 10.41 -4.66
CA THR A 147 17.19 11.87 -4.59
C THR A 147 17.61 12.28 -3.18
N LYS A 148 18.72 13.00 -3.07
CA LYS A 148 19.17 13.53 -1.77
C LYS A 148 18.22 14.61 -1.29
N ARG A 149 18.01 14.64 0.03
CA ARG A 149 17.27 15.73 0.65
C ARG A 149 18.07 17.03 0.55
N LYS A 150 17.41 18.08 0.13
CA LYS A 150 17.99 19.44 0.18
C LYS A 150 17.96 19.92 1.64
N LYS A 151 19.09 20.47 2.13
CA LYS A 151 19.16 21.06 3.47
C LYS A 151 18.11 22.18 3.58
N GLY A 152 17.33 22.16 4.66
CA GLY A 152 16.28 23.16 4.92
C GLY A 152 14.88 22.83 4.45
N LEU A 153 14.67 21.73 3.71
CA LEU A 153 13.33 21.25 3.40
C LEU A 153 12.89 20.21 4.44
N ALA A 154 11.67 20.34 4.93
CA ALA A 154 11.02 19.31 5.75
C ALA A 154 10.96 17.98 4.99
N ALA A 155 10.89 16.86 5.71
CA ALA A 155 10.61 15.56 5.10
C ALA A 155 9.33 15.63 4.27
N PRO A 156 9.23 14.92 3.12
CA PRO A 156 8.00 14.88 2.37
C PRO A 156 6.87 14.41 3.31
N VAL A 157 5.96 15.31 3.58
CA VAL A 157 4.77 15.02 4.38
C VAL A 157 3.77 14.41 3.42
N VAL A 158 3.66 13.10 3.43
CA VAL A 158 2.45 12.47 2.90
C VAL A 158 1.38 12.71 3.97
N LYS A 159 0.36 13.51 3.65
CA LYS A 159 -0.81 13.62 4.53
C LYS A 159 -1.31 12.21 4.80
N ILE A 160 -1.21 11.78 6.04
CA ILE A 160 -1.96 10.63 6.52
C ILE A 160 -3.41 11.13 6.49
N ILE A 161 -4.25 10.48 5.71
CA ILE A 161 -5.68 10.79 5.67
C ILE A 161 -6.21 10.41 7.05
N ASP A 162 -6.52 11.40 7.85
CA ASP A 162 -7.19 11.21 9.12
C ASP A 162 -8.66 10.83 8.85
N GLU A 163 -9.15 9.82 9.54
CA GLU A 163 -10.55 9.37 9.40
C GLU A 163 -11.54 10.49 9.70
N SER A 164 -11.17 11.47 10.51
CA SER A 164 -12.00 12.63 10.84
C SER A 164 -12.30 13.55 9.65
N GLU A 165 -11.50 13.51 8.56
CA GLU A 165 -11.77 14.30 7.36
C GLU A 165 -12.90 13.71 6.48
N PHE A 166 -13.38 12.49 6.77
CA PHE A 166 -14.43 11.82 6.01
C PHE A 166 -15.78 11.72 6.73
N GLU A 167 -15.88 12.18 7.98
CA GLU A 167 -17.13 12.18 8.77
C GLU A 167 -17.88 13.52 8.73
N ALA A 168 -17.47 14.46 7.89
CA ALA A 168 -18.13 15.75 7.74
C ALA A 168 -19.07 15.79 6.51
#